data_7364191d47572b69c50e120a4880e271
#
_entry.id   7364191d47572b69c50e120a4880e271
#
_cell.length_a   1.000
_cell.length_b   1.000
_cell.length_c   1.000
_cell.angle_alpha   90.00
_cell.angle_beta   90.00
_cell.angle_gamma   90.00
#
_symmetry.space_group_name_H-M   'P 1'
#
loop_
_entity.id
_entity.type
_entity.pdbx_description
1 polymer ?
#
loop_
_entity_poly.entity_id
_entity_poly.type
_entity_poly.pdbx_seq_one_letter_code
_entity_poly.pdbx_strand_id
1 'polypeptide(L)'
;MSDEKESRIICNNNGPLRVIGENIILQDAAGNTFGLGGRTVISLCRCGASANKPFCDGSHARIGFQSTVEARDLPPPAPKP
;
A
#
# COMPACT_ATOMS: atom_id res chain seq x y z
N MET A 1 10.67 16.32 -17.89
CA MET A 1 10.86 15.07 -17.23
C MET A 1 9.64 14.66 -16.46
N SER A 2 9.21 13.50 -16.69
CA SER A 2 7.95 13.05 -16.17
C SER A 2 8.15 12.05 -15.04
N ASP A 3 7.41 12.24 -13.94
CA ASP A 3 7.38 11.29 -12.85
C ASP A 3 6.28 10.28 -13.01
N GLU A 4 5.58 10.29 -14.15
CA GLU A 4 4.37 9.49 -14.32
C GLU A 4 4.65 8.01 -14.29
N LYS A 5 5.87 7.60 -14.67
CA LYS A 5 6.20 6.18 -14.71
C LYS A 5 6.81 5.68 -13.42
N GLU A 6 7.03 6.55 -12.47
CA GLU A 6 7.56 6.13 -11.19
C GLU A 6 6.45 5.58 -10.33
N SER A 7 6.74 4.49 -9.66
CA SER A 7 5.81 3.92 -8.71
C SER A 7 6.05 4.55 -7.34
N ARG A 8 4.98 4.94 -6.68
CA ARG A 8 5.06 5.58 -5.38
C ARG A 8 4.16 4.86 -4.41
N ILE A 9 4.64 4.72 -3.19
CA ILE A 9 3.84 4.18 -2.09
C ILE A 9 3.85 5.21 -0.99
N ILE A 10 2.67 5.68 -0.63
CA ILE A 10 2.52 6.74 0.35
C ILE A 10 1.88 6.17 1.60
N CYS A 11 2.56 6.32 2.74
CA CYS A 11 2.02 5.93 4.04
C CYS A 11 1.20 7.09 4.58
N ASN A 12 -0.11 7.02 4.43
CA ASN A 12 -0.98 8.09 4.92
C ASN A 12 -1.06 8.04 6.45
N ASN A 13 -1.14 9.23 7.06
CA ASN A 13 -1.35 9.29 8.50
C ASN A 13 -2.73 8.76 8.83
N ASN A 14 -2.79 7.83 9.78
CA ASN A 14 -4.04 7.26 10.27
C ASN A 14 -4.89 6.65 9.16
N GLY A 15 -4.25 6.13 8.12
CA GLY A 15 -4.97 5.63 6.96
C GLY A 15 -4.21 4.56 6.21
N PRO A 16 -4.59 4.32 4.97
CA PRO A 16 -4.03 3.21 4.19
C PRO A 16 -2.68 3.54 3.59
N LEU A 17 -2.09 2.52 2.96
CA LEU A 17 -0.98 2.71 2.05
C LEU A 17 -1.55 3.00 0.68
N ARG A 18 -1.19 4.14 0.10
CA ARG A 18 -1.62 4.48 -1.25
C ARG A 18 -0.51 4.12 -2.23
N VAL A 19 -0.86 3.33 -3.23
CA VAL A 19 0.10 2.92 -4.26
C VAL A 19 -0.30 3.59 -5.57
N ILE A 20 0.65 4.30 -6.17
CA ILE A 20 0.43 5.06 -7.41
C ILE A 20 1.43 4.58 -8.43
N GLY A 21 0.96 4.21 -9.62
CA GLY A 21 1.85 3.76 -10.69
C GLY A 21 1.07 3.36 -11.91
N GLU A 22 1.76 3.34 -13.05
CA GLU A 22 1.10 2.96 -14.30
C GLU A 22 0.94 1.46 -14.44
N ASN A 23 1.87 0.69 -13.87
CA ASN A 23 1.86 -0.75 -13.99
C ASN A 23 1.96 -1.39 -12.62
N ILE A 24 0.90 -1.25 -11.85
CA ILE A 24 0.86 -1.85 -10.52
C ILE A 24 0.58 -3.34 -10.66
N ILE A 25 1.44 -4.15 -10.11
CA ILE A 25 1.24 -5.60 -10.04
C ILE A 25 1.05 -5.96 -8.58
N LEU A 26 -0.16 -6.39 -8.25
CA LEU A 26 -0.48 -6.82 -6.89
C LEU A 26 -0.83 -8.30 -6.96
N GLN A 27 -0.15 -9.10 -6.16
CA GLN A 27 -0.30 -10.55 -6.20
C GLN A 27 -0.61 -11.09 -4.81
N ASP A 28 -1.30 -12.22 -4.78
CA ASP A 28 -1.51 -12.93 -3.53
C ASP A 28 -0.31 -13.84 -3.25
N ALA A 29 -0.37 -14.57 -2.14
CA ALA A 29 0.76 -15.38 -1.72
C ALA A 29 1.05 -16.54 -2.68
N ALA A 30 0.07 -16.96 -3.45
CA ALA A 30 0.24 -18.02 -4.42
C ALA A 30 0.76 -17.52 -5.76
N GLY A 31 0.94 -16.21 -5.91
CA GLY A 31 1.44 -15.62 -7.14
C GLY A 31 0.37 -15.22 -8.13
N ASN A 32 -0.90 -15.30 -7.75
CA ASN A 32 -1.99 -14.87 -8.62
C ASN A 32 -2.11 -13.36 -8.59
N THR A 33 -2.30 -12.76 -9.76
CA THR A 33 -2.33 -11.31 -9.90
C THR A 33 -3.77 -10.80 -9.79
N PHE A 34 -3.95 -9.77 -8.95
CA PHE A 34 -5.25 -9.10 -8.85
C PHE A 34 -5.54 -8.32 -10.11
N GLY A 35 -6.79 -8.39 -10.57
CA GLY A 35 -7.25 -7.49 -11.64
C GLY A 35 -7.60 -6.15 -11.04
N LEU A 36 -6.90 -5.11 -11.45
CA LEU A 36 -7.08 -3.79 -10.86
C LEU A 36 -7.99 -2.89 -11.68
N GLY A 37 -8.52 -3.39 -12.79
CA GLY A 37 -9.46 -2.62 -13.61
C GLY A 37 -8.87 -1.39 -14.23
N GLY A 38 -7.58 -1.40 -14.53
CA GLY A 38 -6.91 -0.26 -15.16
C GLY A 38 -6.56 0.86 -14.19
N ARG A 39 -6.68 0.62 -12.90
CA ARG A 39 -6.40 1.67 -11.91
C ARG A 39 -4.92 1.98 -11.84
N THR A 40 -4.61 3.26 -11.70
CA THR A 40 -3.24 3.71 -11.45
C THR A 40 -3.04 4.14 -10.01
N VAL A 41 -4.09 4.10 -9.19
CA VAL A 41 -4.02 4.40 -7.76
C VAL A 41 -4.85 3.38 -7.02
N ILE A 42 -4.25 2.72 -6.04
CA ILE A 42 -4.98 1.82 -5.16
C ILE A 42 -4.61 2.14 -3.72
N SER A 43 -5.50 1.80 -2.79
CA SER A 43 -5.26 2.00 -1.37
C SER A 43 -5.29 0.64 -0.68
N LEU A 44 -4.22 0.31 0.01
CA LEU A 44 -4.09 -0.97 0.69
C LEU A 44 -4.33 -0.79 2.17
N CYS A 45 -5.04 -1.74 2.77
CA CYS A 45 -5.37 -1.70 4.17
C CYS A 45 -4.12 -1.78 5.04
N ARG A 46 -4.03 -0.91 6.05
CA ARG A 46 -2.94 -0.90 7.01
C ARG A 46 -3.45 -1.09 8.42
N CYS A 47 -4.73 -0.81 8.66
CA CYS A 47 -5.30 -0.93 10.01
C CYS A 47 -5.69 -2.36 10.38
N GLY A 48 -5.83 -3.22 9.38
CA GLY A 48 -6.19 -4.61 9.62
C GLY A 48 -7.66 -4.89 9.74
N ALA A 49 -8.51 -3.87 9.65
CA ALA A 49 -9.95 -4.03 9.90
C ALA A 49 -10.79 -3.98 8.62
N SER A 50 -10.18 -3.82 7.46
CA SER A 50 -10.93 -3.74 6.22
C SER A 50 -11.65 -5.06 5.93
N ALA A 51 -12.89 -4.98 5.49
CA ALA A 51 -13.64 -6.15 5.05
C ALA A 51 -13.27 -6.58 3.64
N ASN A 52 -12.50 -5.76 2.92
CA ASN A 52 -12.12 -6.02 1.53
C ASN A 52 -10.61 -6.09 1.38
N LYS A 53 -9.93 -6.75 2.30
CA LYS A 53 -8.48 -6.85 2.24
C LYS A 53 -8.03 -7.47 0.93
N PRO A 54 -6.91 -7.05 0.36
CA PRO A 54 -5.94 -6.10 0.94
C PRO A 54 -6.29 -4.64 0.72
N PHE A 55 -7.45 -4.34 0.14
CA PHE A 55 -7.82 -2.98 -0.19
C PHE A 55 -8.44 -2.29 1.02
N CYS A 56 -8.28 -0.98 1.09
CA CYS A 56 -8.87 -0.17 2.15
C CYS A 56 -10.36 0.06 1.86
N ASP A 57 -11.19 -0.08 2.89
CA ASP A 57 -12.63 0.21 2.77
C ASP A 57 -13.07 1.29 3.74
N GLY A 58 -12.13 2.03 4.33
CA GLY A 58 -12.45 3.09 5.26
C GLY A 58 -12.59 2.65 6.70
N SER A 59 -12.39 1.37 7.00
CA SER A 59 -12.55 0.86 8.37
C SER A 59 -11.60 1.54 9.34
N HIS A 60 -10.45 2.06 8.87
CA HIS A 60 -9.50 2.74 9.74
C HIS A 60 -10.15 3.92 10.47
N ALA A 61 -11.13 4.59 9.85
CA ALA A 61 -11.81 5.70 10.49
C ALA A 61 -12.76 5.19 11.57
N ARG A 62 -13.40 4.04 11.36
CA ARG A 62 -14.35 3.51 12.32
C ARG A 62 -13.70 2.98 13.58
N ILE A 63 -12.51 2.38 13.44
CA ILE A 63 -11.83 1.80 14.59
C ILE A 63 -10.89 2.78 15.27
N GLY A 64 -10.80 4.02 14.75
CA GLY A 64 -9.90 5.01 15.34
C GLY A 64 -8.43 4.70 15.13
N PHE A 65 -8.09 4.12 13.97
CA PHE A 65 -6.70 3.76 13.67
C PHE A 65 -5.84 5.01 13.67
N GLN A 66 -4.76 4.98 14.44
CA GLN A 66 -3.84 6.10 14.54
C GLN A 66 -2.42 5.61 14.30
N SER A 67 -1.77 6.19 13.32
CA SER A 67 -0.38 5.85 13.00
C SER A 67 0.20 6.96 12.14
N THR A 68 1.33 7.47 12.57
CA THR A 68 2.08 8.46 11.82
C THR A 68 3.45 7.87 11.53
N VAL A 69 3.84 7.85 10.27
CA VAL A 69 5.10 7.25 9.86
C VAL A 69 5.92 8.33 9.16
N GLU A 70 7.15 8.49 9.61
CA GLU A 70 8.07 9.45 8.99
C GLU A 70 9.15 8.69 8.22
N ALA A 71 9.56 9.26 7.11
CA ALA A 71 10.59 8.66 6.27
C ALA A 71 11.91 8.59 7.04
N ARG A 72 12.60 7.51 6.87
CA ARG A 72 13.92 7.32 7.47
C ARG A 72 14.71 6.34 6.64
N ASP A 73 16.00 6.31 6.85
CA ASP A 73 16.84 5.36 6.17
C ASP A 73 16.82 4.05 6.93
N LEU A 74 16.62 2.97 6.20
CA LEU A 74 16.64 1.64 6.80
C LEU A 74 18.08 1.15 6.89
N PRO A 75 18.40 0.34 7.91
CA PRO A 75 19.71 -0.28 7.95
C PRO A 75 19.86 -1.27 6.80
N PRO A 76 21.10 -1.62 6.42
CA PRO A 76 21.28 -2.62 5.37
C PRO A 76 20.58 -3.92 5.74
N PRO A 77 20.10 -4.67 4.75
CA PRO A 77 19.46 -5.94 5.06
C PRO A 77 20.41 -6.88 5.74
N ALA A 78 19.90 -7.65 6.72
CA ALA A 78 20.73 -8.65 7.36
C ALA A 78 21.04 -9.77 6.38
N PRO A 79 22.25 -10.38 6.47
CA PRO A 79 22.55 -11.52 5.62
C PRO A 79 21.60 -12.65 5.90
N LYS A 80 21.20 -13.33 4.84
CA LYS A 80 20.32 -14.49 5.02
C LYS A 80 21.13 -15.68 5.47
N PRO A 81 20.58 -16.49 6.37
CA PRO A 81 21.26 -17.69 6.81
C PRO A 81 21.38 -18.71 5.71
#